data_2ac40288adda13e05eb97a5781986e6e
#
_entry.id   2ac40288adda13e05eb97a5781986e6e
#
_cell.length_a   1.000
_cell.length_b   1.000
_cell.length_c   1.000
_cell.angle_alpha   90.00
_cell.angle_beta   90.00
_cell.angle_gamma   90.00
#
_symmetry.space_group_name_H-M   'P 1'
#
loop_
_entity.id
_entity.type
_entity.pdbx_description
1 polymer ?
#
loop_
_entity_poly.entity_id
_entity_poly.type
_entity_poly.pdbx_seq_one_letter_code
_entity_poly.pdbx_strand_id
1 'polypeptide(L)'
;MNRYLDIEGKKIQVEEEQLRTQAPGFWDDQKAAEAQMKKVKGLQQWISGYNEVKTLTDEVQLAFDFYKDELVTEEEVDDAYAKAITAVEALELKNMLREEADQMDCVLKINSGAGGTESQDWASMLMRMYLRYAETNGYKATIANLQEGDEAGIKTCTI
;
A
#
# COMPACT_ATOMS: atom_id res chain seq x y z
N MET A 1 9.02 -8.99 -14.90
CA MET A 1 8.69 -7.96 -13.90
C MET A 1 9.61 -6.74 -14.01
N ASN A 2 10.95 -6.83 -13.93
CA ASN A 2 11.88 -5.68 -14.01
C ASN A 2 11.61 -4.76 -15.22
N ARG A 3 11.53 -5.34 -16.43
CA ARG A 3 11.31 -4.61 -17.69
C ARG A 3 9.93 -3.95 -17.77
N TYR A 4 8.91 -4.55 -17.14
CA TYR A 4 7.54 -4.03 -17.12
C TYR A 4 7.38 -2.86 -16.12
N LEU A 5 8.07 -2.92 -15.00
CA LEU A 5 8.05 -1.87 -13.96
C LEU A 5 9.06 -0.74 -14.25
N ASP A 6 9.92 -0.90 -15.26
CA ASP A 6 11.00 0.05 -15.58
C ASP A 6 11.82 0.47 -14.36
N ILE A 7 12.30 -0.52 -13.62
CA ILE A 7 13.03 -0.27 -12.36
C ILE A 7 14.33 0.50 -12.59
N GLU A 8 15.04 0.21 -13.67
CA GLU A 8 16.29 0.92 -13.98
C GLU A 8 16.02 2.39 -14.32
N GLY A 9 14.97 2.68 -15.11
CA GLY A 9 14.54 4.06 -15.36
C GLY A 9 14.15 4.79 -14.08
N LYS A 10 13.43 4.10 -13.17
CA LYS A 10 13.07 4.68 -11.85
C LYS A 10 14.27 4.97 -10.96
N LYS A 11 15.33 4.14 -11.00
CA LYS A 11 16.57 4.41 -10.25
C LYS A 11 17.23 5.69 -10.74
N ILE A 12 17.37 5.84 -12.07
CA ILE A 12 17.92 7.06 -12.68
C ILE A 12 17.08 8.28 -12.29
N GLN A 13 15.75 8.17 -12.38
CA GLN A 13 14.85 9.25 -11.96
C GLN A 13 15.03 9.62 -10.48
N VAL A 14 15.18 8.64 -9.59
CA VAL A 14 15.45 8.91 -8.17
C VAL A 14 16.73 9.71 -7.98
N GLU A 15 17.83 9.31 -8.66
CA GLU A 15 19.09 10.02 -8.58
C GLU A 15 18.97 11.46 -9.09
N GLU A 16 18.33 11.68 -10.24
CA GLU A 16 18.10 13.00 -10.79
C GLU A 16 17.22 13.88 -9.87
N GLU A 17 16.13 13.35 -9.35
CA GLU A 17 15.22 14.09 -8.48
C GLU A 17 15.85 14.35 -7.10
N GLN A 18 16.70 13.46 -6.60
CA GLN A 18 17.50 13.70 -5.38
C GLN A 18 18.55 14.79 -5.58
N LEU A 19 19.22 14.83 -6.74
CA LEU A 19 20.15 15.91 -7.04
C LEU A 19 19.47 17.29 -7.03
N ARG A 20 18.21 17.37 -7.49
CA ARG A 20 17.42 18.60 -7.42
C ARG A 20 17.17 19.07 -5.99
N THR A 21 17.04 18.15 -5.03
CA THR A 21 16.84 18.51 -3.62
C THR A 21 18.07 19.13 -2.96
N GLN A 22 19.24 18.99 -3.59
CA GLN A 22 20.51 19.56 -3.12
C GLN A 22 20.80 20.95 -3.71
N ALA A 23 19.95 21.43 -4.63
CA ALA A 23 20.15 22.75 -5.25
C ALA A 23 19.99 23.88 -4.23
N PRO A 24 20.80 24.94 -4.32
CA PRO A 24 20.64 26.14 -3.48
C PRO A 24 19.23 26.72 -3.62
N GLY A 25 18.58 27.05 -2.50
CA GLY A 25 17.23 27.59 -2.49
C GLY A 25 16.10 26.56 -2.64
N PHE A 26 16.41 25.27 -2.72
CA PHE A 26 15.37 24.21 -2.82
C PHE A 26 14.35 24.26 -1.67
N TRP A 27 14.79 24.58 -0.47
CA TRP A 27 13.97 24.62 0.74
C TRP A 27 13.25 25.96 0.96
N ASP A 28 13.47 26.96 0.10
CA ASP A 28 12.83 28.27 0.22
C ASP A 28 11.34 28.21 -0.11
N ASP A 29 10.93 27.30 -1.00
CA ASP A 29 9.52 26.98 -1.28
C ASP A 29 9.14 25.63 -0.65
N GLN A 30 8.55 25.69 0.53
CA GLN A 30 8.16 24.50 1.29
C GLN A 30 7.18 23.59 0.53
N LYS A 31 6.23 24.16 -0.22
CA LYS A 31 5.25 23.36 -0.97
C LYS A 31 5.88 22.62 -2.13
N ALA A 32 6.76 23.28 -2.87
CA ALA A 32 7.48 22.66 -3.98
C ALA A 32 8.43 21.57 -3.46
N ALA A 33 9.14 21.82 -2.35
CA ALA A 33 10.01 20.86 -1.71
C ALA A 33 9.25 19.62 -1.22
N GLU A 34 8.09 19.79 -0.58
CA GLU A 34 7.24 18.69 -0.12
C GLU A 34 6.72 17.84 -1.29
N ALA A 35 6.23 18.47 -2.36
CA ALA A 35 5.79 17.78 -3.56
C ALA A 35 6.93 16.96 -4.21
N GLN A 36 8.14 17.54 -4.28
CA GLN A 36 9.33 16.89 -4.80
C GLN A 36 9.73 15.68 -3.94
N MET A 37 9.74 15.83 -2.61
CA MET A 37 10.05 14.74 -1.69
C MET A 37 9.01 13.60 -1.77
N LYS A 38 7.73 13.93 -1.93
CA LYS A 38 6.67 12.94 -2.15
C LYS A 38 6.92 12.14 -3.43
N LYS A 39 7.32 12.81 -4.52
CA LYS A 39 7.67 12.16 -5.78
C LYS A 39 8.85 11.20 -5.64
N VAL A 40 9.95 11.65 -5.02
CA VAL A 40 11.13 10.81 -4.75
C VAL A 40 10.76 9.59 -3.91
N LYS A 41 10.00 9.79 -2.83
CA LYS A 41 9.53 8.71 -1.96
C LYS A 41 8.68 7.69 -2.73
N GLY A 42 7.79 8.15 -3.60
CA GLY A 42 6.97 7.28 -4.45
C GLY A 42 7.82 6.39 -5.36
N LEU A 43 8.83 6.95 -6.04
CA LEU A 43 9.75 6.18 -6.87
C LEU A 43 10.58 5.18 -6.06
N GLN A 44 11.09 5.60 -4.88
CA GLN A 44 11.84 4.72 -3.98
C GLN A 44 11.00 3.54 -3.48
N GLN A 45 9.71 3.74 -3.20
CA GLN A 45 8.81 2.67 -2.80
C GLN A 45 8.63 1.59 -3.89
N TRP A 46 8.66 1.97 -5.18
CA TRP A 46 8.63 1.01 -6.28
C TRP A 46 9.90 0.19 -6.36
N ILE A 47 11.05 0.84 -6.22
CA ILE A 47 12.36 0.17 -6.23
C ILE A 47 12.48 -0.78 -5.03
N SER A 48 12.06 -0.33 -3.84
CA SER A 48 12.09 -1.15 -2.62
C SER A 48 11.18 -2.38 -2.74
N GLY A 49 9.91 -2.20 -3.17
CA GLY A 49 9.00 -3.33 -3.36
C GLY A 49 9.48 -4.34 -4.39
N TYR A 50 10.08 -3.88 -5.49
CA TYR A 50 10.71 -4.78 -6.47
C TYR A 50 11.90 -5.55 -5.88
N ASN A 51 12.77 -4.88 -5.14
CA ASN A 51 13.92 -5.52 -4.51
C ASN A 51 13.50 -6.56 -3.47
N GLU A 52 12.45 -6.27 -2.69
CA GLU A 52 11.86 -7.22 -1.74
C GLU A 52 11.36 -8.48 -2.46
N VAL A 53 10.55 -8.34 -3.49
CA VAL A 53 10.06 -9.48 -4.30
C VAL A 53 11.23 -10.26 -4.89
N LYS A 54 12.26 -9.58 -5.39
CA LYS A 54 13.45 -10.23 -5.94
C LYS A 54 14.17 -11.05 -4.86
N THR A 55 14.42 -10.46 -3.68
CA THR A 55 15.09 -11.15 -2.57
C THR A 55 14.29 -12.39 -2.16
N LEU A 56 12.98 -12.27 -1.95
CA LEU A 56 12.14 -13.41 -1.60
C LEU A 56 12.13 -14.50 -2.69
N THR A 57 12.18 -14.12 -3.97
CA THR A 57 12.27 -15.09 -5.07
C THR A 57 13.62 -15.81 -5.08
N ASP A 58 14.70 -15.09 -4.81
CA ASP A 58 16.05 -15.67 -4.68
C ASP A 58 16.13 -16.61 -3.47
N GLU A 59 15.45 -16.28 -2.36
CA GLU A 59 15.33 -17.15 -1.16
C GLU A 59 14.56 -18.45 -1.45
N VAL A 60 13.47 -18.39 -2.23
CA VAL A 60 12.76 -19.60 -2.67
C VAL A 60 13.66 -20.50 -3.49
N GLN A 61 14.42 -19.93 -4.43
CA GLN A 61 15.36 -20.71 -5.24
C GLN A 61 16.43 -21.37 -4.36
N LEU A 62 16.97 -20.63 -3.41
CA LEU A 62 17.97 -21.15 -2.47
C LEU A 62 17.40 -22.27 -1.57
N ALA A 63 16.20 -22.07 -1.02
CA ALA A 63 15.52 -23.08 -0.23
C ALA A 63 15.25 -24.36 -1.05
N PHE A 64 14.84 -24.22 -2.30
CA PHE A 64 14.63 -25.35 -3.20
C PHE A 64 15.92 -26.10 -3.53
N ASP A 65 17.05 -25.40 -3.70
CA ASP A 65 18.33 -26.04 -3.93
C ASP A 65 18.83 -26.78 -2.68
N PHE A 66 18.64 -26.21 -1.48
CA PHE A 66 18.93 -26.89 -0.21
C PHE A 66 17.99 -28.10 0.03
N TYR A 67 16.74 -28.03 -0.41
CA TYR A 67 15.83 -29.18 -0.31
C TYR A 67 16.31 -30.38 -1.16
N LYS A 68 16.86 -30.12 -2.35
CA LYS A 68 17.46 -31.18 -3.20
C LYS A 68 18.67 -31.84 -2.53
N ASP A 69 19.39 -31.07 -1.74
CA ASP A 69 20.55 -31.55 -0.96
C ASP A 69 20.16 -32.10 0.44
N GLU A 70 18.85 -32.27 0.69
CA GLU A 70 18.28 -32.77 1.95
C GLU A 70 18.65 -31.95 3.20
N LEU A 71 18.98 -30.66 3.02
CA LEU A 71 19.39 -29.74 4.09
C LEU A 71 18.23 -29.00 4.75
N VAL A 72 17.09 -28.89 4.07
CA VAL A 72 15.86 -28.25 4.56
C VAL A 72 14.64 -29.12 4.25
N THR A 73 13.54 -28.88 4.95
CA THR A 73 12.28 -29.61 4.78
C THR A 73 11.43 -29.00 3.64
N GLU A 74 10.47 -29.78 3.13
CA GLU A 74 9.47 -29.30 2.17
C GLU A 74 8.64 -28.13 2.74
N GLU A 75 8.31 -28.18 4.05
CA GLU A 75 7.57 -27.12 4.74
C GLU A 75 8.32 -25.78 4.71
N GLU A 76 9.66 -25.80 4.86
CA GLU A 76 10.48 -24.58 4.78
C GLU A 76 10.49 -23.98 3.36
N VAL A 77 10.45 -24.80 2.32
CA VAL A 77 10.33 -24.35 0.92
C VAL A 77 8.95 -23.75 0.68
N ASP A 78 7.89 -24.40 1.16
CA ASP A 78 6.52 -23.93 1.05
C ASP A 78 6.30 -22.61 1.77
N ASP A 79 6.89 -22.43 2.95
CA ASP A 79 6.86 -21.17 3.70
C ASP A 79 7.57 -20.02 2.94
N ALA A 80 8.74 -20.30 2.36
CA ALA A 80 9.45 -19.33 1.55
C ALA A 80 8.63 -18.94 0.29
N TYR A 81 8.02 -19.93 -0.36
CA TYR A 81 7.17 -19.73 -1.51
C TYR A 81 5.92 -18.89 -1.18
N ALA A 82 5.24 -19.20 -0.08
CA ALA A 82 4.05 -18.46 0.36
C ALA A 82 4.37 -16.97 0.62
N LYS A 83 5.52 -16.67 1.24
CA LYS A 83 5.99 -15.30 1.44
C LYS A 83 6.26 -14.58 0.12
N ALA A 84 6.93 -15.26 -0.82
CA ALA A 84 7.23 -14.69 -2.13
C ALA A 84 5.96 -14.39 -2.93
N ILE A 85 4.99 -15.32 -2.96
CA ILE A 85 3.69 -15.11 -3.64
C ILE A 85 2.97 -13.91 -3.04
N THR A 86 2.86 -13.81 -1.73
CA THR A 86 2.19 -12.69 -1.06
C THR A 86 2.83 -11.34 -1.45
N ALA A 87 4.15 -11.28 -1.51
CA ALA A 87 4.86 -10.06 -1.91
C ALA A 87 4.65 -9.72 -3.40
N VAL A 88 4.62 -10.73 -4.28
CA VAL A 88 4.31 -10.55 -5.71
C VAL A 88 2.91 -10.00 -5.90
N GLU A 89 1.91 -10.62 -5.27
CA GLU A 89 0.50 -10.20 -5.35
C GLU A 89 0.31 -8.77 -4.85
N ALA A 90 0.96 -8.40 -3.74
CA ALA A 90 0.93 -7.03 -3.22
C ALA A 90 1.54 -6.02 -4.22
N LEU A 91 2.66 -6.36 -4.87
CA LEU A 91 3.28 -5.51 -5.86
C LEU A 91 2.46 -5.42 -7.16
N GLU A 92 1.81 -6.50 -7.56
CA GLU A 92 0.89 -6.53 -8.71
C GLU A 92 -0.34 -5.67 -8.46
N LEU A 93 -0.97 -5.79 -7.28
CA LEU A 93 -2.09 -4.95 -6.88
C LEU A 93 -1.71 -3.46 -6.91
N LYS A 94 -0.56 -3.11 -6.32
CA LYS A 94 -0.03 -1.74 -6.38
C LYS A 94 0.20 -1.28 -7.83
N ASN A 95 0.60 -2.18 -8.71
CA ASN A 95 0.83 -1.87 -10.11
C ASN A 95 -0.46 -1.68 -10.92
N MET A 96 -1.59 -2.22 -10.48
CA MET A 96 -2.91 -1.97 -11.08
C MET A 96 -3.42 -0.56 -10.75
N LEU A 97 -3.01 0.00 -9.59
CA LEU A 97 -3.40 1.33 -9.11
C LEU A 97 -2.37 2.37 -9.55
N ARG A 98 -2.38 2.75 -10.85
CA ARG A 98 -1.39 3.66 -11.46
C ARG A 98 -1.94 4.99 -11.91
N GLU A 99 -3.26 5.10 -11.99
CA GLU A 99 -3.90 6.31 -12.45
C GLU A 99 -3.65 7.46 -11.46
N GLU A 100 -3.66 8.68 -11.96
CA GLU A 100 -3.48 9.87 -11.12
C GLU A 100 -4.53 9.92 -10.00
N ALA A 101 -5.75 9.51 -10.29
CA ALA A 101 -6.84 9.42 -9.34
C ALA A 101 -6.57 8.41 -8.20
N ASP A 102 -5.83 7.33 -8.47
CA ASP A 102 -5.49 6.31 -7.45
C ASP A 102 -4.49 6.83 -6.39
N GLN A 103 -3.83 7.96 -6.68
CA GLN A 103 -2.89 8.61 -5.77
C GLN A 103 -3.53 9.71 -4.92
N MET A 104 -4.81 10.01 -5.17
CA MET A 104 -5.54 11.06 -4.46
C MET A 104 -6.10 10.55 -3.13
N ASP A 105 -6.34 11.50 -2.22
CA ASP A 105 -7.12 11.24 -1.04
C ASP A 105 -8.57 10.92 -1.43
N CYS A 106 -9.24 10.08 -0.65
CA CYS A 106 -10.62 9.70 -0.93
C CYS A 106 -11.56 10.09 0.22
N VAL A 107 -12.83 10.23 -0.12
CA VAL A 107 -13.92 10.39 0.84
C VAL A 107 -14.79 9.13 0.76
N LEU A 108 -14.84 8.39 1.87
CA LEU A 108 -15.67 7.20 1.99
C LEU A 108 -16.96 7.53 2.72
N LYS A 109 -18.11 7.34 2.05
CA LYS A 109 -19.43 7.52 2.65
C LYS A 109 -20.13 6.18 2.82
N ILE A 110 -20.54 5.87 4.05
CA ILE A 110 -21.28 4.66 4.41
C ILE A 110 -22.69 5.07 4.80
N ASN A 111 -23.69 4.42 4.20
CA ASN A 111 -25.10 4.63 4.54
C ASN A 111 -25.74 3.27 4.84
N SER A 112 -26.53 3.18 5.91
CA SER A 112 -27.21 1.95 6.30
C SER A 112 -28.35 1.54 5.36
N GLY A 113 -28.85 2.47 4.54
CA GLY A 113 -30.02 2.20 3.70
C GLY A 113 -31.31 2.04 4.50
N ALA A 114 -32.27 1.31 3.94
CA ALA A 114 -33.62 1.13 4.51
C ALA A 114 -33.80 -0.16 5.36
N GLY A 115 -32.71 -0.83 5.73
CA GLY A 115 -32.73 -2.16 6.38
C GLY A 115 -33.02 -2.15 7.90
N GLY A 116 -33.36 -1.02 8.51
CA GLY A 116 -33.60 -0.93 9.95
C GLY A 116 -32.35 -1.09 10.81
N THR A 117 -32.50 -1.53 12.06
CA THR A 117 -31.44 -1.64 13.08
C THR A 117 -30.29 -2.54 12.63
N GLU A 118 -30.59 -3.68 12.01
CA GLU A 118 -29.54 -4.62 11.50
C GLU A 118 -28.61 -3.97 10.47
N SER A 119 -29.18 -3.17 9.56
CA SER A 119 -28.37 -2.47 8.57
C SER A 119 -27.55 -1.32 9.18
N GLN A 120 -28.04 -0.70 10.24
CA GLN A 120 -27.32 0.33 11.00
C GLN A 120 -26.16 -0.28 11.77
N ASP A 121 -26.31 -1.46 12.35
CA ASP A 121 -25.25 -2.22 12.99
C ASP A 121 -24.20 -2.66 11.97
N TRP A 122 -24.63 -3.17 10.82
CA TRP A 122 -23.72 -3.54 9.73
C TRP A 122 -22.89 -2.34 9.24
N ALA A 123 -23.53 -1.19 9.06
CA ALA A 123 -22.85 0.05 8.69
C ALA A 123 -21.80 0.47 9.73
N SER A 124 -22.08 0.29 11.02
CA SER A 124 -21.13 0.52 12.11
C SER A 124 -19.95 -0.45 12.06
N MET A 125 -20.18 -1.71 11.73
CA MET A 125 -19.11 -2.70 11.55
C MET A 125 -18.20 -2.33 10.36
N LEU A 126 -18.79 -1.91 9.23
CA LEU A 126 -18.02 -1.45 8.06
C LEU A 126 -17.20 -0.20 8.39
N MET A 127 -17.77 0.78 9.11
CA MET A 127 -17.02 1.96 9.54
C MET A 127 -15.76 1.56 10.34
N ARG A 128 -15.91 0.68 11.32
CA ARG A 128 -14.79 0.18 12.14
C ARG A 128 -13.76 -0.57 11.30
N MET A 129 -14.21 -1.39 10.35
CA MET A 129 -13.35 -2.12 9.43
C MET A 129 -12.48 -1.17 8.61
N TYR A 130 -13.06 -0.14 8.00
CA TYR A 130 -12.31 0.82 7.19
C TYR A 130 -11.37 1.70 8.01
N LEU A 131 -11.77 2.13 9.20
CA LEU A 131 -10.88 2.85 10.13
C LEU A 131 -9.67 1.99 10.52
N ARG A 132 -9.92 0.70 10.82
CA ARG A 132 -8.83 -0.24 11.14
C ARG A 132 -7.92 -0.51 9.95
N TYR A 133 -8.50 -0.64 8.76
CA TYR A 133 -7.73 -0.76 7.53
C TYR A 133 -6.82 0.46 7.31
N ALA A 134 -7.36 1.65 7.48
CA ALA A 134 -6.61 2.89 7.36
C ALA A 134 -5.43 2.93 8.35
N GLU A 135 -5.68 2.60 9.63
CA GLU A 135 -4.65 2.52 10.68
C GLU A 135 -3.54 1.54 10.31
N THR A 136 -3.92 0.31 9.91
CA THR A 136 -2.97 -0.76 9.57
C THR A 136 -2.10 -0.41 8.35
N ASN A 137 -2.65 0.32 7.39
CA ASN A 137 -1.95 0.72 6.16
C ASN A 137 -1.32 2.13 6.24
N GLY A 138 -1.33 2.77 7.42
CA GLY A 138 -0.70 4.06 7.64
C GLY A 138 -1.41 5.25 6.98
N TYR A 139 -2.69 5.11 6.65
CA TYR A 139 -3.53 6.21 6.16
C TYR A 139 -4.02 7.06 7.33
N LYS A 140 -4.09 8.37 7.12
CA LYS A 140 -4.71 9.29 8.07
C LYS A 140 -6.21 9.37 7.79
N ALA A 141 -7.02 8.64 8.55
CA ALA A 141 -8.47 8.69 8.47
C ALA A 141 -9.07 9.65 9.50
N THR A 142 -10.07 10.41 9.11
CA THR A 142 -10.80 11.35 9.97
C THR A 142 -12.29 11.23 9.70
N ILE A 143 -13.09 11.03 10.74
CA ILE A 143 -14.55 11.04 10.63
C ILE A 143 -15.00 12.50 10.45
N ALA A 144 -15.45 12.83 9.24
CA ALA A 144 -15.94 14.17 8.91
C ALA A 144 -17.42 14.36 9.31
N ASN A 145 -18.22 13.28 9.24
CA ASN A 145 -19.62 13.30 9.67
C ASN A 145 -20.02 11.91 10.18
N LEU A 146 -20.81 11.89 11.26
CA LEU A 146 -21.36 10.67 11.86
C LEU A 146 -22.79 10.94 12.30
N GLN A 147 -23.70 10.11 11.86
CA GLN A 147 -25.08 10.09 12.35
C GLN A 147 -25.38 8.72 12.95
N GLU A 148 -25.62 8.70 14.24
CA GLU A 148 -25.97 7.48 14.96
C GLU A 148 -27.34 6.93 14.54
N GLY A 149 -27.53 5.64 14.73
CA GLY A 149 -28.83 4.97 14.58
C GLY A 149 -29.80 5.36 15.67
N ASP A 150 -31.08 5.05 15.49
CA ASP A 150 -32.10 5.40 16.48
C ASP A 150 -32.03 4.53 17.74
N GLU A 151 -31.64 3.25 17.60
CA GLU A 151 -31.53 2.28 18.68
C GLU A 151 -30.11 1.73 18.79
N ALA A 152 -29.44 1.46 17.65
CA ALA A 152 -28.09 0.94 17.58
C ALA A 152 -27.44 1.28 16.25
N GLY A 153 -26.11 1.13 16.17
CA GLY A 153 -25.35 1.31 14.93
C GLY A 153 -25.32 2.76 14.41
N ILE A 154 -25.17 2.92 13.11
CA ILE A 154 -25.08 4.24 12.45
C ILE A 154 -26.00 4.32 11.23
N LYS A 155 -26.61 5.49 11.00
CA LYS A 155 -27.36 5.79 9.76
C LYS A 155 -26.42 6.17 8.63
N THR A 156 -25.46 7.01 8.90
CA THR A 156 -24.45 7.44 7.92
C THR A 156 -23.15 7.80 8.60
N CYS A 157 -22.05 7.58 7.88
CA CYS A 157 -20.73 8.01 8.26
C CYS A 157 -19.97 8.50 7.01
N THR A 158 -19.17 9.55 7.17
CA THR A 158 -18.24 10.03 6.16
C THR A 158 -16.86 10.08 6.79
N ILE A 159 -15.93 9.36 6.18
CA ILE A 159 -14.53 9.26 6.60
C ILE A 159 -13.67 9.93 5.53
#